data_dbfa44d63b1d0ec813e94ed81ad67ba3
#
_entry.id   dbfa44d63b1d0ec813e94ed81ad67ba3
#
_cell.length_a   1.000
_cell.length_b   1.000
_cell.length_c   1.000
_cell.angle_alpha   90.00
_cell.angle_beta   90.00
_cell.angle_gamma   90.00
#
_symmetry.space_group_name_H-M   'P 1'
#
loop_
_entity.id
_entity.type
_entity.pdbx_description
1 polymer ?
#
loop_
_entity_poly.entity_id
_entity_poly.type
_entity_poly.pdbx_seq_one_letter_code
_entity_poly.pdbx_strand_id
1 'polypeptide(L)'
;MVSANLRLLPWPGPAGQRSYLSTDDGDSSLSRLADEMEEVQLETGAELLDHAAMMLENQKVSAVELRFLSARLCEALRDALRVAESRGGRLSEPEDDDAERDKLPTSASGTSG
;
A
#
# COMPACT_ATOMS: atom_id res chain seq x y z
N MET A 1 -23.00 -7.51 14.62
CA MET A 1 -22.76 -7.53 14.20
C MET A 1 -21.99 -7.57 13.60
N VAL A 2 -21.85 -7.66 13.44
CA VAL A 2 -21.18 -7.72 12.87
C VAL A 2 -20.23 -7.23 12.37
N SER A 3 -19.69 -7.19 12.54
CA SER A 3 -18.62 -6.66 12.03
C SER A 3 -18.03 -7.52 11.05
N ALA A 4 -18.36 -7.37 9.90
CA ALA A 4 -17.82 -8.11 8.86
C ALA A 4 -16.38 -7.85 8.76
N ASN A 5 -15.60 -8.81 8.46
CA ASN A 5 -14.20 -8.64 8.20
C ASN A 5 -14.07 -8.21 6.76
N LEU A 6 -13.76 -6.96 6.57
CA LEU A 6 -13.62 -6.44 5.23
C LEU A 6 -12.16 -6.23 4.91
N ARG A 7 -11.78 -6.62 3.72
CA ARG A 7 -10.43 -6.41 3.24
C ARG A 7 -10.46 -5.40 2.11
N LEU A 8 -9.68 -4.34 2.20
CA LEU A 8 -9.57 -3.38 1.13
C LEU A 8 -8.81 -4.02 -0.01
N LEU A 9 -9.37 -4.00 -1.19
CA LEU A 9 -8.76 -4.63 -2.35
C LEU A 9 -7.77 -3.69 -3.02
N PRO A 10 -6.79 -4.26 -3.71
CA PRO A 10 -5.76 -3.44 -4.37
C PRO A 10 -6.23 -2.84 -5.69
N TRP A 11 -7.48 -2.97 -6.03
CA TRP A 11 -8.03 -2.32 -7.22
C TRP A 11 -9.25 -1.53 -6.80
N PRO A 12 -9.53 -0.43 -7.49
CA PRO A 12 -10.69 0.40 -7.13
C PRO A 12 -11.95 -0.13 -7.76
N GLY A 13 -13.08 0.36 -7.32
CA GLY A 13 -14.34 0.07 -7.93
C GLY A 13 -14.53 0.86 -9.21
N PRO A 14 -15.66 0.66 -9.87
CA PRO A 14 -15.88 1.25 -11.20
C PRO A 14 -15.82 2.77 -11.22
N ALA A 15 -16.19 3.41 -10.15
CA ALA A 15 -16.13 4.86 -10.11
C ALA A 15 -14.89 5.36 -9.38
N GLY A 16 -13.92 4.52 -9.19
CA GLY A 16 -12.70 4.91 -8.52
C GLY A 16 -12.79 4.80 -7.01
N GLN A 17 -13.90 4.34 -6.47
CA GLN A 17 -14.04 4.26 -5.04
C GLN A 17 -13.34 3.02 -4.50
N ARG A 18 -13.18 2.96 -3.20
CA ARG A 18 -12.56 1.81 -2.58
C ARG A 18 -13.43 0.58 -2.76
N SER A 19 -12.79 -0.55 -2.95
CA SER A 19 -13.47 -1.81 -3.13
C SER A 19 -13.07 -2.73 -2.01
N TYR A 20 -14.05 -3.40 -1.42
CA TYR A 20 -13.78 -4.25 -0.29
C TYR A 20 -14.28 -5.67 -0.55
N LEU A 21 -13.60 -6.62 0.06
CA LEU A 21 -13.99 -8.01 -0.03
C LEU A 21 -14.36 -8.46 1.36
N SER A 22 -15.50 -9.11 1.48
CA SER A 22 -15.87 -9.68 2.76
C SER A 22 -15.14 -11.01 2.88
N THR A 23 -14.44 -11.18 3.98
CA THR A 23 -13.68 -12.39 4.15
C THR A 23 -14.41 -13.38 5.00
N ASP A 24 -15.64 -13.11 5.33
CA ASP A 24 -16.38 -14.01 6.15
C ASP A 24 -16.70 -15.30 5.49
N ASP A 25 -16.91 -15.30 4.22
CA ASP A 25 -17.24 -16.48 3.52
C ASP A 25 -16.07 -17.30 3.17
N GLY A 26 -14.90 -16.90 3.43
CA GLY A 26 -13.79 -17.69 3.18
C GLY A 26 -13.39 -17.86 1.75
N ASP A 27 -13.80 -16.99 0.91
CA ASP A 27 -13.42 -17.09 -0.45
C ASP A 27 -11.97 -16.81 -0.58
N SER A 28 -11.16 -17.79 -0.84
CA SER A 28 -9.77 -17.58 -0.91
C SER A 28 -9.26 -17.28 -2.28
N SER A 29 -10.05 -17.51 -3.32
CA SER A 29 -9.57 -17.22 -4.67
C SER A 29 -9.33 -15.75 -4.87
N LEU A 30 -10.30 -14.95 -4.50
CA LEU A 30 -10.18 -13.53 -4.69
C LEU A 30 -9.16 -12.95 -3.73
N SER A 31 -9.07 -13.50 -2.54
CA SER A 31 -8.06 -13.06 -1.60
C SER A 31 -6.66 -13.35 -2.12
N ARG A 32 -6.46 -14.49 -2.74
CA ARG A 32 -5.17 -14.80 -3.29
C ARG A 32 -4.84 -13.91 -4.45
N LEU A 33 -5.82 -13.59 -5.28
CA LEU A 33 -5.59 -12.67 -6.38
C LEU A 33 -5.19 -11.32 -5.84
N ALA A 34 -5.85 -10.88 -4.77
CA ALA A 34 -5.51 -9.61 -4.16
C ALA A 34 -4.09 -9.62 -3.61
N ASP A 35 -3.69 -10.73 -2.98
CA ASP A 35 -2.33 -10.83 -2.49
C ASP A 35 -1.32 -10.72 -3.62
N GLU A 36 -1.59 -11.39 -4.74
CA GLU A 36 -0.68 -11.34 -5.85
C GLU A 36 -0.61 -9.96 -6.46
N MET A 37 -1.73 -9.30 -6.56
CA MET A 37 -1.74 -7.96 -7.11
C MET A 37 -0.98 -6.99 -6.21
N GLU A 38 -1.14 -7.12 -4.91
CA GLU A 38 -0.41 -6.27 -3.99
C GLU A 38 1.09 -6.48 -4.14
N GLU A 39 1.50 -7.71 -4.32
CA GLU A 39 2.89 -8.00 -4.48
C GLU A 39 3.42 -7.36 -5.75
N VAL A 40 2.69 -7.48 -6.84
CA VAL A 40 3.10 -6.88 -8.10
C VAL A 40 3.15 -5.36 -7.97
N GLN A 41 2.20 -4.77 -7.29
CA GLN A 41 2.18 -3.32 -7.13
C GLN A 41 3.40 -2.84 -6.34
N LEU A 42 3.76 -3.57 -5.29
CA LEU A 42 4.92 -3.17 -4.50
C LEU A 42 6.23 -3.38 -5.27
N GLU A 43 6.32 -4.44 -6.04
CA GLU A 43 7.49 -4.66 -6.85
C GLU A 43 7.63 -3.61 -7.93
N THR A 44 6.53 -3.27 -8.57
CA THR A 44 6.54 -2.25 -9.60
C THR A 44 6.98 -0.91 -9.00
N GLY A 45 6.49 -0.63 -7.79
CA GLY A 45 6.89 0.60 -7.13
C GLY A 45 8.38 0.64 -6.85
N ALA A 46 8.93 -0.49 -6.41
CA ALA A 46 10.34 -0.55 -6.12
C ALA A 46 11.19 -0.36 -7.39
N GLU A 47 10.77 -0.98 -8.49
CA GLU A 47 11.48 -0.83 -9.74
C GLU A 47 11.41 0.59 -10.23
N LEU A 48 10.25 1.20 -10.08
CA LEU A 48 10.06 2.55 -10.54
C LEU A 48 10.91 3.51 -9.71
N LEU A 49 11.05 3.22 -8.44
CA LEU A 49 11.86 4.05 -7.57
C LEU A 49 13.33 4.01 -8.02
N ASP A 50 13.84 2.84 -8.35
CA ASP A 50 15.19 2.72 -8.84
C ASP A 50 15.36 3.47 -10.15
N HIS A 51 14.40 3.35 -11.02
CA HIS A 51 14.46 4.03 -12.31
C HIS A 51 14.44 5.54 -12.11
N ALA A 52 13.60 6.00 -11.20
CA ALA A 52 13.50 7.42 -10.91
C ALA A 52 14.81 7.96 -10.35
N ALA A 53 15.45 7.20 -9.47
CA ALA A 53 16.70 7.63 -8.90
C ALA A 53 17.75 7.80 -9.98
N MET A 54 17.79 6.90 -10.95
CA MET A 54 18.73 7.01 -12.04
C MET A 54 18.42 8.22 -12.91
N MET A 55 17.15 8.46 -13.18
CA MET A 55 16.78 9.61 -14.01
C MET A 55 17.12 10.92 -13.33
N LEU A 56 17.02 10.96 -12.03
CA LEU A 56 17.33 12.19 -11.32
C LEU A 56 18.81 12.54 -11.38
N GLU A 57 19.65 11.56 -11.63
CA GLU A 57 21.05 11.83 -11.74
C GLU A 57 21.43 12.26 -13.15
N ASN A 58 20.55 12.09 -14.12
CA ASN A 58 20.83 12.42 -15.48
C ASN A 58 20.31 13.81 -15.78
N GLN A 59 21.18 14.78 -15.94
CA GLN A 59 20.76 16.13 -16.16
C GLN A 59 20.20 16.39 -17.53
N LYS A 60 20.25 15.41 -18.42
CA LYS A 60 19.72 15.59 -19.74
C LYS A 60 18.32 15.07 -19.91
N VAL A 61 17.70 14.64 -18.83
CA VAL A 61 16.34 14.13 -18.92
C VAL A 61 15.41 15.29 -19.25
N SER A 62 14.51 15.09 -20.19
CA SER A 62 13.62 16.15 -20.62
C SER A 62 12.45 16.34 -19.67
N ALA A 63 11.82 17.49 -19.80
CA ALA A 63 10.66 17.78 -18.97
C ALA A 63 9.55 16.80 -19.24
N VAL A 64 9.40 16.36 -20.48
CA VAL A 64 8.35 15.41 -20.82
C VAL A 64 8.61 14.08 -20.13
N GLU A 65 9.87 13.66 -20.11
CA GLU A 65 10.20 12.41 -19.45
C GLU A 65 9.97 12.51 -17.95
N LEU A 66 10.30 13.66 -17.37
CA LEU A 66 10.09 13.80 -15.93
C LEU A 66 8.61 13.85 -15.59
N ARG A 67 7.81 14.46 -16.47
CA ARG A 67 6.38 14.50 -16.22
C ARG A 67 5.79 13.10 -16.30
N PHE A 68 6.25 12.31 -17.27
CA PHE A 68 5.75 10.94 -17.40
C PHE A 68 6.16 10.13 -16.17
N LEU A 69 7.41 10.30 -15.73
CA LEU A 69 7.88 9.61 -14.55
C LEU A 69 7.07 10.00 -13.32
N SER A 70 6.78 11.29 -13.18
CA SER A 70 6.01 11.75 -12.03
C SER A 70 4.63 11.12 -12.02
N ALA A 71 4.01 11.01 -13.19
CA ALA A 71 2.68 10.40 -13.26
C ALA A 71 2.74 8.94 -12.83
N ARG A 72 3.78 8.22 -13.26
CA ARG A 72 3.90 6.83 -12.89
C ARG A 72 4.18 6.68 -11.41
N LEU A 73 4.99 7.57 -10.84
CA LEU A 73 5.27 7.53 -9.42
C LEU A 73 4.01 7.80 -8.60
N CYS A 74 3.17 8.68 -9.09
CA CYS A 74 1.92 8.95 -8.39
C CYS A 74 1.05 7.71 -8.36
N GLU A 75 0.96 7.00 -9.48
CA GLU A 75 0.18 5.78 -9.52
C GLU A 75 0.74 4.74 -8.58
N ALA A 76 2.06 4.58 -8.60
CA ALA A 76 2.69 3.59 -7.75
C ALA A 76 2.50 3.93 -6.27
N LEU A 77 2.56 5.20 -5.95
CA LEU A 77 2.39 5.60 -4.57
C LEU A 77 0.95 5.39 -4.11
N ARG A 78 -0.01 5.68 -4.97
CA ARG A 78 -1.40 5.42 -4.62
C ARG A 78 -1.61 3.94 -4.34
N ASP A 79 -1.02 3.08 -5.17
CA ASP A 79 -1.14 1.65 -4.99
C ASP A 79 -0.49 1.23 -3.68
N ALA A 80 0.69 1.73 -3.41
CA ALA A 80 1.41 1.38 -2.19
C ALA A 80 0.66 1.83 -0.95
N LEU A 81 0.07 3.02 -1.01
CA LEU A 81 -0.70 3.51 0.13
C LEU A 81 -1.94 2.66 0.35
N ARG A 82 -2.56 2.20 -0.71
CA ARG A 82 -3.72 1.34 -0.59
C ARG A 82 -3.33 0.00 0.05
N VAL A 83 -2.18 -0.55 -0.36
CA VAL A 83 -1.70 -1.79 0.23
C VAL A 83 -1.42 -1.58 1.71
N ALA A 84 -0.78 -0.46 2.05
CA ALA A 84 -0.47 -0.16 3.43
C ALA A 84 -1.73 -0.04 4.27
N GLU A 85 -2.72 0.64 3.72
CA GLU A 85 -3.97 0.81 4.43
C GLU A 85 -4.64 -0.55 4.63
N SER A 86 -4.62 -1.38 3.63
CA SER A 86 -5.23 -2.69 3.71
C SER A 86 -4.56 -3.54 4.77
N ARG A 87 -3.24 -3.54 4.78
CA ARG A 87 -2.51 -4.36 5.74
C ARG A 87 -2.61 -3.79 7.14
N GLY A 88 -2.66 -2.48 7.26
CA GLY A 88 -2.84 -1.87 8.55
C GLY A 88 -4.17 -2.23 9.17
N GLY A 89 -5.20 -2.23 8.36
CA GLY A 89 -6.50 -2.62 8.85
C GLY A 89 -6.53 -4.06 9.32
N ARG A 90 -5.84 -4.94 8.59
CA ARG A 90 -5.81 -6.33 8.98
C ARG A 90 -5.02 -6.55 10.26
N LEU A 91 -3.99 -5.74 10.44
CA LEU A 91 -3.17 -5.90 11.61
C LEU A 91 -3.79 -5.29 12.85
N SER A 92 -4.57 -4.29 12.70
CA SER A 92 -5.11 -3.61 13.84
C SER A 92 -6.30 -4.30 14.44
N GLU A 93 -6.77 -5.38 13.84
CA GLU A 93 -7.91 -5.96 14.32
C GLU A 93 -7.83 -6.45 15.73
N PRO A 94 -6.87 -7.09 16.19
CA PRO A 94 -6.82 -7.52 17.56
C PRO A 94 -6.43 -6.38 18.41
N GLU A 95 -7.27 -5.93 19.19
CA GLU A 95 -7.04 -4.79 19.95
C GLU A 95 -6.01 -4.96 20.97
N ASP A 96 -5.69 -6.10 21.37
CA ASP A 96 -4.69 -6.23 22.33
C ASP A 96 -3.43 -5.69 21.87
N ASP A 97 -3.22 -5.55 20.60
CA ASP A 97 -2.04 -4.97 20.12
C ASP A 97 -1.88 -3.58 20.56
N ASP A 98 -2.91 -2.91 20.87
CA ASP A 98 -2.80 -1.54 21.26
C ASP A 98 -1.95 -1.42 22.48
N ALA A 99 -2.07 -2.28 23.39
CA ALA A 99 -1.29 -2.17 24.58
C ALA A 99 0.14 -2.33 24.25
N GLU A 100 0.47 -3.15 23.34
CA GLU A 100 1.80 -3.28 23.00
C GLU A 100 2.37 -2.16 22.32
N ARG A 101 1.66 -1.57 21.48
CA ARG A 101 2.16 -0.43 20.79
C ARG A 101 2.47 0.66 21.71
N ASP A 102 1.74 0.81 22.74
CA ASP A 102 2.00 1.87 23.63
C ASP A 102 3.35 1.75 24.21
N LYS A 103 3.83 0.62 24.41
CA LYS A 103 5.09 0.54 24.90
C LYS A 103 6.12 0.80 23.98
N LEU A 104 5.91 0.52 22.80
CA LEU A 104 6.85 0.74 21.88
C LEU A 104 7.39 1.98 21.79
N PRO A 105 6.75 2.75 21.74
CA PRO A 105 7.22 3.99 21.36
C PRO A 105 8.24 4.40 22.11
N THR A 106 8.53 3.97 22.61
CA THR A 106 9.37 4.45 23.03
C THR A 106 10.40 4.55 22.34
N SER A 107 10.38 4.41 22.04
CA SER A 107 11.00 4.51 21.37
C SER A 107 11.40 5.08 20.60
N ALA A 108 11.33 5.19 20.81
CA ALA A 108 11.51 5.55 20.06
C ALA A 108 11.83 6.34 19.72
N SER A 109 11.85 6.54 20.18
CA SER A 109 11.91 7.12 19.80
C SER A 109 12.46 7.79 19.71
N GLY A 110 12.63 7.79 20.10
CA GLY A 110 12.84 8.27 20.03
C GLY A 110 13.57 8.73 19.78
N THR A 111 13.80 8.77 19.83
CA THR A 111 14.18 9.02 19.58
C THR A 111 14.73 9.54 19.16
N SER A 112 14.80 9.74 19.25
CA SER A 112 15.00 10.00 18.80
C SER A 112 15.19 10.42 18.50
N GLY A 113 15.14 10.51 18.76
CA GLY A 113 15.08 10.80 18.46
C GLY A 113 15.16 10.99 18.48
#